data_d315c33d1d9b0be7ec5b4c7cff52d8d5
#
_entry.id   d315c33d1d9b0be7ec5b4c7cff52d8d5
#
_cell.length_a   1.000
_cell.length_b   1.000
_cell.length_c   1.000
_cell.angle_alpha   90.00
_cell.angle_beta   90.00
_cell.angle_gamma   90.00
#
_symmetry.space_group_name_H-M   'P 1'
#
loop_
_entity.id
_entity.type
_entity.pdbx_description
1 polymer ?
#
loop_
_entity_poly.entity_id
_entity_poly.type
_entity_poly.pdbx_seq_one_letter_code
_entity_poly.pdbx_strand_id
1 'polypeptide(L)'
;MGPATIENTKLELDVNGEPFVASGDVLVTPGFREAYPYGLKRDEQMPPLEQGDTVDVFDIKLEAKQTEPPARYSQGKLVQEMEKRGLGTKSTRASIIERLYAVRYLKNDPVEPSQLGIAIIDALSQFAPRITSPDMTSELDGDMTRVERGEDTEEHVVTHSRALLAGVLDELLKHTQELGDAISDAVTADARVGACPKCGKDLVMKTSARPAAALSAAWVGPTAT
;
A
#
# COMPACT_ATOMS: atom_id res chain seq x y z
N MET A 1 -5.40 -1.78 -35.17
CA MET A 1 -6.32 -2.77 -34.59
C MET A 1 -7.48 -2.04 -33.93
N GLY A 2 -8.73 -2.48 -34.15
CA GLY A 2 -9.92 -1.87 -33.54
C GLY A 2 -10.10 -2.26 -32.07
N PRO A 3 -10.98 -1.56 -31.33
CA PRO A 3 -11.33 -1.92 -29.95
C PRO A 3 -12.05 -3.26 -29.91
N ALA A 4 -11.93 -3.98 -28.80
CA ALA A 4 -12.76 -5.14 -28.50
C ALA A 4 -14.11 -4.67 -27.92
N THR A 5 -15.21 -5.28 -28.35
CA THR A 5 -16.55 -4.99 -27.84
C THR A 5 -17.03 -6.17 -27.03
N ILE A 6 -17.43 -5.92 -25.77
CA ILE A 6 -17.98 -6.90 -24.86
C ILE A 6 -19.44 -6.50 -24.57
N GLU A 7 -20.35 -7.43 -24.67
CA GLU A 7 -21.71 -7.28 -24.23
C GLU A 7 -21.83 -7.81 -22.80
N ASN A 8 -22.26 -6.95 -21.89
CA ASN A 8 -22.51 -7.32 -20.50
C ASN A 8 -24.01 -7.41 -20.27
N THR A 9 -24.49 -8.59 -19.92
CA THR A 9 -25.91 -8.85 -19.60
C THR A 9 -26.05 -9.03 -18.10
N LYS A 10 -26.92 -8.25 -17.48
CA LYS A 10 -27.27 -8.35 -16.07
C LYS A 10 -28.75 -8.73 -15.94
N LEU A 11 -29.05 -9.83 -15.24
CA LEU A 11 -30.39 -10.29 -14.92
C LEU A 11 -30.65 -10.08 -13.43
N GLU A 12 -31.78 -9.52 -13.10
CA GLU A 12 -32.29 -9.40 -11.75
C GLU A 12 -33.58 -10.25 -11.64
N LEU A 13 -33.58 -11.23 -10.76
CA LEU A 13 -34.63 -12.18 -10.54
C LEU A 13 -35.20 -11.98 -9.14
N ASP A 14 -36.52 -12.02 -9.02
CA ASP A 14 -37.20 -12.02 -7.75
C ASP A 14 -37.67 -13.46 -7.43
N VAL A 15 -37.21 -14.00 -6.32
CA VAL A 15 -37.64 -15.31 -5.84
C VAL A 15 -38.32 -15.13 -4.48
N ASN A 16 -39.65 -15.04 -4.48
CA ASN A 16 -40.49 -14.82 -3.29
C ASN A 16 -40.09 -13.57 -2.46
N GLY A 17 -39.70 -12.48 -3.14
CA GLY A 17 -39.31 -11.23 -2.49
C GLY A 17 -37.79 -11.12 -2.19
N GLU A 18 -37.02 -12.17 -2.49
CA GLU A 18 -35.56 -12.14 -2.35
C GLU A 18 -34.90 -11.89 -3.72
N PRO A 19 -34.06 -10.83 -3.85
CA PRO A 19 -33.43 -10.49 -5.11
C PRO A 19 -32.19 -11.37 -5.39
N PHE A 20 -32.19 -12.00 -6.56
CA PHE A 20 -31.02 -12.70 -7.10
C PHE A 20 -30.49 -11.97 -8.32
N VAL A 21 -29.17 -11.94 -8.45
CA VAL A 21 -28.49 -11.26 -9.56
C VAL A 21 -27.58 -12.24 -10.28
N ALA A 22 -27.72 -12.32 -11.59
CA ALA A 22 -26.78 -13.02 -12.46
C ALA A 22 -26.21 -12.04 -13.47
N SER A 23 -24.95 -12.19 -13.83
CA SER A 23 -24.31 -11.38 -14.86
C SER A 23 -23.39 -12.23 -15.72
N GLY A 24 -23.35 -11.93 -17.02
CA GLY A 24 -22.48 -12.59 -17.97
C GLY A 24 -21.90 -11.62 -18.99
N ASP A 25 -20.70 -11.93 -19.44
CA ASP A 25 -19.96 -11.16 -20.44
C ASP A 25 -19.77 -12.00 -21.70
N VAL A 26 -20.11 -11.45 -22.85
CA VAL A 26 -19.90 -12.08 -24.16
C VAL A 26 -19.05 -11.20 -25.05
N LEU A 27 -17.99 -11.74 -25.62
CA LEU A 27 -17.14 -11.05 -26.55
C LEU A 27 -17.80 -10.99 -27.94
N VAL A 28 -18.37 -9.83 -28.30
CA VAL A 28 -19.06 -9.61 -29.59
C VAL A 28 -18.06 -9.37 -30.73
N THR A 29 -17.07 -8.52 -30.49
CA THR A 29 -16.04 -8.21 -31.49
C THR A 29 -14.66 -8.32 -30.84
N PRO A 30 -13.81 -9.23 -31.32
CA PRO A 30 -12.51 -9.47 -30.68
C PRO A 30 -11.54 -8.27 -30.80
N GLY A 31 -11.60 -7.48 -31.88
CA GLY A 31 -10.72 -6.34 -32.06
C GLY A 31 -9.23 -6.69 -31.85
N PHE A 32 -8.51 -5.92 -31.03
CA PHE A 32 -7.10 -6.17 -30.71
C PHE A 32 -6.86 -7.51 -29.99
N ARG A 33 -7.88 -8.10 -29.37
CA ARG A 33 -7.79 -9.38 -28.64
C ARG A 33 -7.62 -10.59 -29.57
N GLU A 34 -7.91 -10.45 -30.87
CA GLU A 34 -7.60 -11.47 -31.85
C GLU A 34 -6.08 -11.75 -31.94
N ALA A 35 -5.27 -10.71 -31.82
CA ALA A 35 -3.82 -10.82 -31.81
C ALA A 35 -3.22 -11.02 -30.40
N TYR A 36 -3.96 -10.67 -29.35
CA TYR A 36 -3.53 -10.78 -27.94
C TYR A 36 -4.61 -11.45 -27.09
N PRO A 37 -4.76 -12.79 -27.15
CA PRO A 37 -5.84 -13.52 -26.50
C PRO A 37 -5.63 -13.75 -24.99
N TYR A 38 -4.59 -13.20 -24.39
CA TYR A 38 -4.27 -13.40 -22.99
C TYR A 38 -5.24 -12.63 -22.07
N GLY A 39 -5.65 -13.26 -20.98
CA GLY A 39 -6.55 -12.65 -19.99
C GLY A 39 -8.04 -12.63 -20.38
N LEU A 40 -8.41 -13.37 -21.41
CA LEU A 40 -9.82 -13.60 -21.74
C LEU A 40 -10.46 -14.42 -20.60
N LYS A 41 -11.49 -13.87 -19.98
CA LYS A 41 -12.46 -14.69 -19.25
C LYS A 41 -13.22 -15.56 -20.25
N ARG A 42 -13.68 -16.71 -19.80
CA ARG A 42 -14.62 -17.51 -20.62
C ARG A 42 -15.89 -16.69 -20.81
N ASP A 43 -16.45 -16.77 -22.04
CA ASP A 43 -17.75 -16.19 -22.32
C ASP A 43 -18.80 -16.86 -21.41
N GLU A 44 -19.46 -16.05 -20.60
CA GLU A 44 -20.59 -16.47 -19.76
C GLU A 44 -21.87 -15.97 -20.43
N GLN A 45 -22.40 -16.79 -21.33
CA GLN A 45 -23.60 -16.43 -22.07
C GLN A 45 -24.84 -16.59 -21.16
N MET A 46 -25.54 -15.48 -20.95
CA MET A 46 -26.83 -15.50 -20.25
C MET A 46 -27.94 -15.95 -21.21
N PRO A 47 -28.94 -16.65 -20.70
CA PRO A 47 -30.14 -16.98 -21.51
C PRO A 47 -30.85 -15.68 -21.94
N PRO A 48 -31.40 -15.64 -23.14
CA PRO A 48 -32.22 -14.52 -23.60
C PRO A 48 -33.54 -14.52 -22.82
N LEU A 49 -33.65 -13.57 -21.87
CA LEU A 49 -34.87 -13.36 -21.07
C LEU A 49 -35.34 -11.93 -21.23
N GLU A 50 -36.67 -11.76 -21.29
CA GLU A 50 -37.33 -10.47 -21.31
C GLU A 50 -37.89 -10.12 -19.92
N GLN A 51 -38.14 -8.84 -19.69
CA GLN A 51 -38.73 -8.40 -18.43
C GLN A 51 -40.13 -8.97 -18.23
N GLY A 52 -40.33 -9.72 -17.17
CA GLY A 52 -41.57 -10.39 -16.84
C GLY A 52 -41.60 -11.89 -17.15
N ASP A 53 -40.53 -12.43 -17.73
CA ASP A 53 -40.39 -13.87 -17.90
C ASP A 53 -40.28 -14.57 -16.55
N THR A 54 -40.82 -15.78 -16.49
CA THR A 54 -40.73 -16.67 -15.32
C THR A 54 -39.66 -17.73 -15.54
N VAL A 55 -38.83 -17.94 -14.51
CA VAL A 55 -37.78 -18.97 -14.51
C VAL A 55 -38.04 -20.00 -13.41
N ASP A 56 -37.78 -21.27 -13.70
CA ASP A 56 -37.87 -22.34 -12.72
C ASP A 56 -36.64 -22.35 -11.80
N VAL A 57 -36.89 -22.43 -10.48
CA VAL A 57 -35.85 -22.57 -9.48
C VAL A 57 -35.66 -24.04 -9.15
N PHE A 58 -34.52 -24.61 -9.49
CA PHE A 58 -34.22 -26.03 -9.27
C PHE A 58 -33.50 -26.29 -7.93
N ASP A 59 -32.66 -25.39 -7.48
CA ASP A 59 -31.90 -25.51 -6.23
C ASP A 59 -31.56 -24.13 -5.68
N ILE A 60 -31.57 -24.02 -4.35
CA ILE A 60 -31.11 -22.83 -3.63
C ILE A 60 -30.08 -23.26 -2.60
N LYS A 61 -28.86 -22.80 -2.73
CA LYS A 61 -27.78 -23.06 -1.80
C LYS A 61 -27.48 -21.84 -0.97
N LEU A 62 -27.62 -21.96 0.35
CA LEU A 62 -27.22 -20.93 1.29
C LEU A 62 -25.73 -21.09 1.64
N GLU A 63 -24.94 -20.10 1.29
CA GLU A 63 -23.52 -20.03 1.63
C GLU A 63 -23.28 -18.90 2.64
N ALA A 64 -22.84 -19.25 3.85
CA ALA A 64 -22.39 -18.25 4.81
C ALA A 64 -21.02 -17.71 4.37
N LYS A 65 -20.97 -16.42 4.06
CA LYS A 65 -19.74 -15.72 3.68
C LYS A 65 -19.49 -14.57 4.64
N GLN A 66 -18.24 -14.32 4.95
CA GLN A 66 -17.81 -13.14 5.67
C GLN A 66 -17.15 -12.16 4.70
N THR A 67 -17.34 -10.87 4.94
CA THR A 67 -16.62 -9.83 4.19
C THR A 67 -15.13 -9.93 4.50
N GLU A 68 -14.33 -9.94 3.46
CA GLU A 68 -12.87 -9.91 3.60
C GLU A 68 -12.38 -8.46 3.61
N PRO A 69 -11.32 -8.16 4.37
CA PRO A 69 -10.70 -6.84 4.32
C PRO A 69 -10.13 -6.57 2.92
N PRO A 70 -9.97 -5.29 2.53
CA PRO A 70 -9.35 -4.95 1.25
C PRO A 70 -7.99 -5.64 1.09
N ALA A 71 -7.73 -6.15 -0.10
CA ALA A 71 -6.45 -6.78 -0.40
C ALA A 71 -5.28 -5.80 -0.23
N ARG A 72 -4.16 -6.29 0.31
CA ARG A 72 -2.93 -5.50 0.42
C ARG A 72 -2.46 -5.00 -0.94
N TYR A 73 -1.75 -3.88 -0.95
CA TYR A 73 -1.18 -3.33 -2.16
C TYR A 73 -0.08 -4.27 -2.72
N SER A 74 -0.11 -4.54 -4.01
CA SER A 74 1.09 -4.95 -4.74
C SER A 74 1.97 -3.72 -4.99
N GLN A 75 3.26 -3.91 -5.31
CA GLN A 75 4.15 -2.79 -5.62
C GLN A 75 3.59 -1.89 -6.74
N GLY A 76 3.00 -2.49 -7.80
CA GLY A 76 2.38 -1.74 -8.88
C GLY A 76 1.15 -0.92 -8.44
N LYS A 77 0.30 -1.49 -7.58
CA LYS A 77 -0.84 -0.74 -7.01
C LYS A 77 -0.37 0.38 -6.07
N LEU A 78 0.72 0.19 -5.35
CA LEU A 78 1.31 1.22 -4.49
C LEU A 78 1.82 2.41 -5.33
N VAL A 79 2.47 2.15 -6.47
CA VAL A 79 2.86 3.21 -7.43
C VAL A 79 1.65 4.00 -7.91
N GLN A 80 0.55 3.32 -8.26
CA GLN A 80 -0.69 3.98 -8.67
C GLN A 80 -1.32 4.83 -7.57
N GLU A 81 -1.27 4.35 -6.32
CA GLU A 81 -1.79 5.10 -5.17
C GLU A 81 -0.93 6.34 -4.87
N MET A 82 0.39 6.23 -4.98
CA MET A 82 1.30 7.38 -4.90
C MET A 82 0.98 8.42 -5.98
N GLU A 83 0.68 7.98 -7.19
CA GLU A 83 0.28 8.88 -8.28
C GLU A 83 -1.01 9.64 -7.98
N LYS A 84 -2.03 8.94 -7.51
CA LYS A 84 -3.32 9.57 -7.13
C LYS A 84 -3.16 10.62 -6.03
N ARG A 85 -2.19 10.42 -5.14
CA ARG A 85 -1.91 11.35 -4.03
C ARG A 85 -0.87 12.41 -4.36
N GLY A 86 -0.39 12.50 -5.60
CA GLY A 86 0.64 13.46 -6.00
C GLY A 86 1.99 13.21 -5.33
N LEU A 87 2.31 11.98 -4.94
CA LEU A 87 3.55 11.64 -4.26
C LEU A 87 4.61 11.18 -5.26
N GLY A 88 5.68 11.93 -5.36
CA GLY A 88 6.79 11.69 -6.27
C GLY A 88 6.41 11.80 -7.75
N THR A 89 7.42 11.77 -8.61
CA THR A 89 7.27 11.83 -10.06
C THR A 89 7.17 10.44 -10.69
N LYS A 90 6.79 10.36 -11.94
CA LYS A 90 6.73 9.11 -12.71
C LYS A 90 8.06 8.33 -12.66
N SER A 91 9.19 9.02 -12.64
CA SER A 91 10.54 8.42 -12.61
C SER A 91 11.01 8.04 -11.20
N THR A 92 10.49 8.66 -10.14
CA THR A 92 11.00 8.48 -8.78
C THR A 92 10.18 7.52 -7.91
N ARG A 93 8.90 7.26 -8.23
CA ARG A 93 8.02 6.42 -7.40
C ARG A 93 8.59 5.02 -7.16
N ALA A 94 9.11 4.37 -8.20
CA ALA A 94 9.68 3.04 -8.07
C ALA A 94 10.91 3.03 -7.14
N SER A 95 11.83 3.97 -7.32
CA SER A 95 13.04 4.08 -6.48
C SER A 95 12.72 4.44 -5.03
N ILE A 96 11.65 5.21 -4.77
CA ILE A 96 11.16 5.47 -3.40
C ILE A 96 10.73 4.16 -2.74
N ILE A 97 9.92 3.34 -3.44
CA ILE A 97 9.47 2.04 -2.91
C ILE A 97 10.66 1.11 -2.66
N GLU A 98 11.60 1.01 -3.60
CA GLU A 98 12.84 0.24 -3.42
C GLU A 98 13.63 0.71 -2.18
N ARG A 99 13.71 2.03 -1.97
CA ARG A 99 14.36 2.59 -0.78
C ARG A 99 13.65 2.18 0.50
N LEU A 100 12.32 2.18 0.54
CA LEU A 100 11.55 1.75 1.72
C LEU A 100 11.81 0.26 2.06
N TYR A 101 11.97 -0.60 1.05
CA TYR A 101 12.41 -1.98 1.26
C TYR A 101 13.86 -2.06 1.75
N ALA A 102 14.77 -1.29 1.16
CA ALA A 102 16.18 -1.28 1.53
C ALA A 102 16.41 -0.85 2.99
N VAL A 103 15.63 0.11 3.48
CA VAL A 103 15.65 0.55 4.89
C VAL A 103 14.75 -0.30 5.80
N ARG A 104 14.15 -1.36 5.28
CA ARG A 104 13.30 -2.33 5.99
C ARG A 104 12.02 -1.74 6.60
N TYR A 105 11.48 -0.68 6.03
CA TYR A 105 10.17 -0.15 6.44
C TYR A 105 9.03 -0.95 5.80
N LEU A 106 9.29 -1.52 4.62
CA LEU A 106 8.39 -2.44 3.92
C LEU A 106 9.01 -3.83 3.82
N LYS A 107 8.15 -4.85 3.78
CA LYS A 107 8.50 -6.25 3.57
C LYS A 107 7.45 -6.93 2.70
N ASN A 108 7.80 -8.09 2.15
CA ASN A 108 6.93 -8.98 1.37
C ASN A 108 6.34 -8.37 0.08
N ASP A 109 5.74 -9.22 -0.73
CA ASP A 109 4.82 -8.90 -1.83
C ASP A 109 3.66 -9.90 -1.78
N PRO A 110 2.44 -9.45 -1.50
CA PRO A 110 1.96 -8.06 -1.35
C PRO A 110 2.65 -7.25 -0.26
N VAL A 111 2.70 -5.92 -0.45
CA VAL A 111 3.42 -4.99 0.41
C VAL A 111 2.88 -4.98 1.83
N GLU A 112 3.76 -5.18 2.80
CA GLU A 112 3.46 -5.10 4.22
C GLU A 112 4.41 -4.12 4.92
N PRO A 113 3.92 -3.25 5.81
CA PRO A 113 4.79 -2.49 6.67
C PRO A 113 5.47 -3.40 7.70
N SER A 114 6.73 -3.12 8.01
CA SER A 114 7.41 -3.75 9.15
C SER A 114 6.98 -3.09 10.46
N GLN A 115 7.29 -3.71 11.61
CA GLN A 115 7.06 -3.08 12.92
C GLN A 115 7.85 -1.77 13.05
N LEU A 116 9.07 -1.75 12.53
CA LEU A 116 9.87 -0.53 12.45
C LEU A 116 9.20 0.55 11.60
N GLY A 117 8.66 0.20 10.42
CA GLY A 117 7.96 1.15 9.56
C GLY A 117 6.71 1.73 10.23
N ILE A 118 5.93 0.91 10.93
CA ILE A 118 4.75 1.34 11.68
C ILE A 118 5.16 2.31 12.80
N ALA A 119 6.14 1.93 13.64
CA ALA A 119 6.56 2.75 14.77
C ALA A 119 7.12 4.11 14.34
N ILE A 120 7.87 4.16 13.23
CA ILE A 120 8.36 5.43 12.68
C ILE A 120 7.21 6.33 12.25
N ILE A 121 6.22 5.79 11.52
CA ILE A 121 5.07 6.56 11.09
C ILE A 121 4.23 7.03 12.27
N ASP A 122 4.00 6.17 13.27
CA ASP A 122 3.24 6.52 14.47
C ASP A 122 3.94 7.64 15.25
N ALA A 123 5.25 7.51 15.49
CA ALA A 123 6.04 8.53 16.17
C ALA A 123 6.08 9.87 15.40
N LEU A 124 6.32 9.83 14.08
CA LEU A 124 6.29 11.04 13.24
C LEU A 124 4.90 11.66 13.17
N SER A 125 3.84 10.86 13.12
CA SER A 125 2.47 11.38 13.11
C SER A 125 2.09 12.06 14.43
N GLN A 126 2.66 11.60 15.53
CA GLN A 126 2.46 12.20 16.85
C GLN A 126 3.24 13.51 17.03
N PHE A 127 4.51 13.54 16.64
CA PHE A 127 5.42 14.66 16.94
C PHE A 127 5.63 15.63 15.76
N ALA A 128 5.40 15.18 14.53
CA ALA A 128 5.56 15.99 13.34
C ALA A 128 4.52 15.63 12.25
N PRO A 129 3.21 15.80 12.50
CA PRO A 129 2.15 15.34 11.62
C PRO A 129 2.21 15.93 10.20
N ARG A 130 2.80 17.11 10.04
CA ARG A 130 2.96 17.73 8.71
C ARG A 130 3.87 16.94 7.78
N ILE A 131 4.92 16.29 8.30
CA ILE A 131 5.87 15.53 7.47
C ILE A 131 5.27 14.19 6.99
N THR A 132 4.28 13.66 7.71
CA THR A 132 3.58 12.42 7.36
C THR A 132 2.36 12.66 6.47
N SER A 133 1.91 13.92 6.34
CA SER A 133 0.81 14.29 5.45
C SER A 133 1.29 14.31 3.99
N PRO A 134 0.51 13.70 3.06
CA PRO A 134 0.76 13.86 1.63
C PRO A 134 0.68 15.31 1.16
N ASP A 135 -0.04 16.17 1.89
CA ASP A 135 -0.32 17.56 1.50
C ASP A 135 0.96 18.37 1.39
N MET A 136 1.90 18.22 2.34
CA MET A 136 3.17 18.94 2.29
C MET A 136 3.98 18.61 1.03
N THR A 137 4.04 17.35 0.63
CA THR A 137 4.74 16.94 -0.59
C THR A 137 4.03 17.46 -1.83
N SER A 138 2.70 17.36 -1.87
CA SER A 138 1.89 17.87 -2.99
C SER A 138 1.97 19.40 -3.11
N GLU A 139 2.06 20.13 -2.00
CA GLU A 139 2.25 21.58 -1.97
C GLU A 139 3.60 21.95 -2.60
N LEU A 140 4.69 21.30 -2.19
CA LEU A 140 6.02 21.54 -2.74
C LEU A 140 6.13 21.15 -4.22
N ASP A 141 5.52 20.06 -4.65
CA ASP A 141 5.45 19.68 -6.07
C ASP A 141 4.65 20.70 -6.89
N GLY A 142 3.56 21.24 -6.30
CA GLY A 142 2.79 22.34 -6.87
C GLY A 142 3.59 23.62 -7.03
N ASP A 143 4.39 23.98 -6.02
CA ASP A 143 5.28 25.13 -6.04
C ASP A 143 6.33 24.99 -7.17
N MET A 144 6.94 23.83 -7.32
CA MET A 144 7.88 23.54 -8.41
C MET A 144 7.22 23.67 -9.79
N THR A 145 5.98 23.19 -9.91
CA THR A 145 5.21 23.31 -11.16
C THR A 145 4.89 24.77 -11.49
N ARG A 146 4.63 25.62 -10.50
CA ARG A 146 4.42 27.07 -10.70
C ARG A 146 5.69 27.77 -11.20
N VAL A 147 6.86 27.38 -10.67
CA VAL A 147 8.14 27.91 -11.17
C VAL A 147 8.36 27.49 -12.63
N GLU A 148 8.09 26.22 -12.98
CA GLU A 148 8.22 25.73 -14.36
C GLU A 148 7.33 26.50 -15.34
N ARG A 149 6.15 26.92 -14.90
CA ARG A 149 5.21 27.75 -15.70
C ARG A 149 5.53 29.24 -15.71
N GLY A 150 6.50 29.68 -14.91
CA GLY A 150 6.84 31.09 -14.75
C GLY A 150 5.82 31.89 -13.90
N GLU A 151 4.98 31.19 -13.13
CA GLU A 151 3.96 31.78 -12.24
C GLU A 151 4.54 32.13 -10.86
N ASP A 152 5.72 31.60 -10.53
CA ASP A 152 6.41 31.84 -9.26
C ASP A 152 7.94 31.88 -9.50
N THR A 153 8.69 32.30 -8.48
CA THR A 153 10.15 32.40 -8.53
C THR A 153 10.81 31.30 -7.68
N GLU A 154 11.98 30.83 -8.12
CA GLU A 154 12.78 29.86 -7.37
C GLU A 154 13.08 30.35 -5.95
N GLU A 155 13.41 31.64 -5.79
CA GLU A 155 13.73 32.24 -4.49
C GLU A 155 12.57 32.18 -3.51
N HIS A 156 11.34 32.45 -4.00
CA HIS A 156 10.13 32.36 -3.21
C HIS A 156 9.87 30.92 -2.75
N VAL A 157 9.93 29.95 -3.66
CA VAL A 157 9.71 28.52 -3.36
C VAL A 157 10.77 28.00 -2.38
N VAL A 158 12.05 28.34 -2.55
CA VAL A 158 13.12 27.95 -1.63
C VAL A 158 12.91 28.55 -0.25
N THR A 159 12.48 29.80 -0.16
CA THR A 159 12.23 30.48 1.12
C THR A 159 11.03 29.84 1.83
N HIS A 160 9.96 29.55 1.12
CA HIS A 160 8.79 28.87 1.64
C HIS A 160 9.13 27.47 2.15
N SER A 161 9.84 26.68 1.34
CA SER A 161 10.28 25.32 1.70
C SER A 161 11.19 25.32 2.94
N ARG A 162 12.09 26.28 3.06
CA ARG A 162 12.96 26.42 4.26
C ARG A 162 12.14 26.71 5.51
N ALA A 163 11.15 27.60 5.42
CA ALA A 163 10.29 27.92 6.55
C ALA A 163 9.45 26.72 7.01
N LEU A 164 8.89 25.97 6.06
CA LEU A 164 8.18 24.73 6.34
C LEU A 164 9.08 23.70 7.04
N LEU A 165 10.26 23.47 6.48
CA LEU A 165 11.20 22.49 7.01
C LEU A 165 11.74 22.89 8.39
N ALA A 166 12.01 24.17 8.61
CA ALA A 166 12.46 24.67 9.92
C ALA A 166 11.41 24.40 11.00
N GLY A 167 10.13 24.67 10.73
CA GLY A 167 9.07 24.36 11.67
C GLY A 167 8.94 22.88 12.01
N VAL A 168 9.09 22.00 11.03
CA VAL A 168 9.08 20.55 11.25
C VAL A 168 10.29 20.08 12.06
N LEU A 169 11.47 20.61 11.75
CA LEU A 169 12.71 20.27 12.47
C LEU A 169 12.67 20.75 13.93
N ASP A 170 12.14 21.93 14.19
CA ASP A 170 11.99 22.46 15.55
C ASP A 170 11.08 21.56 16.39
N GLU A 171 9.98 21.04 15.84
CA GLU A 171 9.12 20.07 16.55
C GLU A 171 9.83 18.74 16.79
N LEU A 172 10.51 18.19 15.78
CA LEU A 172 11.25 16.95 15.93
C LEU A 172 12.38 17.05 16.98
N LEU A 173 13.09 18.19 17.03
CA LEU A 173 14.16 18.42 18.01
C LEU A 173 13.65 18.47 19.46
N LYS A 174 12.43 18.96 19.69
CA LYS A 174 11.80 18.96 21.02
C LYS A 174 11.53 17.55 21.55
N HIS A 175 11.27 16.59 20.65
CA HIS A 175 10.85 15.22 20.96
C HIS A 175 11.89 14.17 20.56
N THR A 176 13.18 14.58 20.48
CA THR A 176 14.28 13.69 20.02
C THR A 176 14.41 12.43 20.88
N GLN A 177 14.21 12.55 22.20
CA GLN A 177 14.35 11.40 23.11
C GLN A 177 13.19 10.41 22.90
N GLU A 178 11.94 10.88 22.91
CA GLU A 178 10.75 10.05 22.72
C GLU A 178 10.75 9.33 21.36
N LEU A 179 11.18 10.04 20.31
CA LEU A 179 11.40 9.46 18.99
C LEU A 179 12.48 8.39 18.99
N GLY A 180 13.59 8.67 19.67
CA GLY A 180 14.71 7.74 19.79
C GLY A 180 14.32 6.45 20.51
N ASP A 181 13.59 6.57 21.60
CA ASP A 181 13.09 5.44 22.40
C ASP A 181 12.09 4.60 21.59
N ALA A 182 11.09 5.23 20.95
CA ALA A 182 10.11 4.54 20.12
C ALA A 182 10.74 3.76 18.95
N ILE A 183 11.71 4.35 18.28
CA ILE A 183 12.46 3.70 17.18
C ILE A 183 13.30 2.53 17.73
N SER A 184 13.99 2.71 18.86
CA SER A 184 14.81 1.67 19.49
C SER A 184 13.96 0.46 19.89
N ASP A 185 12.81 0.68 20.50
CA ASP A 185 11.87 -0.36 20.87
C ASP A 185 11.35 -1.13 19.66
N ALA A 186 11.00 -0.43 18.60
CA ALA A 186 10.54 -1.03 17.36
C ALA A 186 11.62 -1.86 16.64
N VAL A 187 12.86 -1.37 16.60
CA VAL A 187 14.01 -2.14 16.06
C VAL A 187 14.21 -3.42 16.85
N THR A 188 14.11 -3.33 18.18
CA THR A 188 14.24 -4.49 19.07
C THR A 188 13.10 -5.48 18.86
N ALA A 189 11.86 -4.99 18.72
CA ALA A 189 10.69 -5.82 18.47
C ALA A 189 10.76 -6.53 17.11
N ASP A 190 11.20 -5.85 16.06
CA ASP A 190 11.34 -6.41 14.71
C ASP A 190 12.47 -7.46 14.63
N ALA A 191 13.50 -7.30 15.46
CA ALA A 191 14.62 -8.24 15.56
C ALA A 191 14.35 -9.43 16.50
N ARG A 192 13.22 -9.45 17.22
CA ARG A 192 12.87 -10.49 18.19
C ARG A 192 12.54 -11.81 17.50
N VAL A 193 13.27 -12.86 17.85
CA VAL A 193 13.08 -14.22 17.31
C VAL A 193 12.24 -15.09 18.25
N GLY A 194 12.27 -14.84 19.55
CA GLY A 194 11.53 -15.58 20.55
C GLY A 194 12.13 -15.46 21.95
N ALA A 195 11.60 -16.21 22.90
CA ALA A 195 12.12 -16.25 24.27
C ALA A 195 13.25 -17.28 24.40
N CYS A 196 14.27 -16.95 25.17
CA CYS A 196 15.36 -17.87 25.49
C CYS A 196 14.84 -19.05 26.33
N PRO A 197 15.05 -20.32 25.93
CA PRO A 197 14.57 -21.49 26.67
C PRO A 197 15.25 -21.68 28.04
N LYS A 198 16.39 -21.01 28.28
CA LYS A 198 17.13 -21.11 29.55
C LYS A 198 16.77 -20.04 30.57
N CYS A 199 16.47 -18.82 30.14
CA CYS A 199 16.26 -17.70 31.06
C CYS A 199 15.00 -16.87 30.76
N GLY A 200 14.21 -17.22 29.75
CA GLY A 200 12.98 -16.53 29.37
C GLY A 200 13.15 -15.14 28.76
N LYS A 201 14.38 -14.60 28.67
CA LYS A 201 14.65 -13.30 28.05
C LYS A 201 14.54 -13.35 26.53
N ASP A 202 14.25 -12.21 25.91
CA ASP A 202 14.11 -12.11 24.47
C ASP A 202 15.45 -12.41 23.73
N LEU A 203 15.34 -13.24 22.70
CA LEU A 203 16.41 -13.50 21.73
C LEU A 203 16.21 -12.53 20.57
N VAL A 204 17.25 -11.74 20.27
CA VAL A 204 17.26 -10.75 19.18
C VAL A 204 18.27 -11.16 18.12
N MET A 205 17.86 -11.08 16.86
CA MET A 205 18.75 -11.34 15.72
C MET A 205 19.64 -10.11 15.51
N LYS A 206 20.96 -10.27 15.61
CA LYS A 206 21.94 -9.24 15.26
C LYS A 206 22.60 -9.59 13.92
N THR A 207 22.54 -8.68 12.96
CA THR A 207 23.31 -8.76 11.71
C THR A 207 24.72 -8.22 11.95
N SER A 208 25.74 -9.05 11.70
CA SER A 208 27.14 -8.62 11.71
C SER A 208 27.46 -7.82 10.44
N ALA A 209 28.16 -6.71 10.57
CA ALA A 209 28.65 -5.91 9.43
C ALA A 209 29.78 -6.61 8.64
N ARG A 210 30.22 -7.82 9.04
CA ARG A 210 31.21 -8.60 8.29
C ARG A 210 30.52 -9.43 7.21
N PRO A 211 30.95 -9.35 5.94
CA PRO A 211 30.45 -10.23 4.91
C PRO A 211 30.81 -11.70 5.23
N ALA A 212 29.83 -12.57 5.11
CA ALA A 212 29.98 -14.01 5.19
C ALA A 212 30.42 -14.62 6.54
N ALA A 213 29.78 -14.27 7.65
CA ALA A 213 29.86 -15.04 8.85
C ALA A 213 28.45 -15.36 9.36
N ALA A 214 28.26 -16.63 9.70
CA ALA A 214 27.03 -17.24 10.13
C ALA A 214 26.19 -16.38 11.10
N LEU A 215 24.87 -16.47 10.94
CA LEU A 215 23.88 -16.03 11.91
C LEU A 215 24.23 -16.54 13.31
N SER A 216 24.71 -15.65 14.16
CA SER A 216 24.88 -15.96 15.59
C SER A 216 23.75 -15.25 16.35
N ALA A 217 22.91 -16.02 16.99
CA ALA A 217 22.01 -15.51 18.02
C ALA A 217 22.87 -15.02 19.19
N ALA A 218 23.01 -13.71 19.33
CA ALA A 218 23.75 -13.13 20.45
C ALA A 218 22.79 -12.84 21.61
N TRP A 219 23.08 -13.46 22.73
CA TRP A 219 22.43 -13.13 24.00
C TRP A 219 22.83 -11.69 24.42
N VAL A 220 21.84 -10.83 24.63
CA VAL A 220 22.06 -9.53 25.27
C VAL A 220 22.02 -9.75 26.77
N GLY A 221 23.20 -9.85 27.41
CA GLY A 221 23.32 -9.85 28.85
C GLY A 221 22.80 -8.54 29.46
N PRO A 222 22.46 -8.52 30.75
CA PRO A 222 22.02 -7.31 31.41
C PRO A 222 23.14 -6.26 31.31
N THR A 223 22.81 -5.07 30.84
CA THR A 223 23.66 -3.89 31.06
C THR A 223 23.77 -3.71 32.57
N ALA A 224 24.98 -3.91 33.11
CA ALA A 224 25.26 -3.56 34.50
C ALA A 224 25.09 -2.05 34.66
N THR A 225 24.26 -1.63 35.58
CA THR A 225 24.20 -0.31 36.17
C THR A 225 25.54 0.03 36.80
#